data_3f9cd1fa31efa05ed8537c47dda6c12b
#
_entry.id   3f9cd1fa31efa05ed8537c47dda6c12b
#
_cell.length_a   1.000
_cell.length_b   1.000
_cell.length_c   1.000
_cell.angle_alpha   90.00
_cell.angle_beta   90.00
_cell.angle_gamma   90.00
#
_symmetry.space_group_name_H-M   'P 1'
#
loop_
_entity.id
_entity.type
_entity.pdbx_description
1 polymer ?
#
loop_
_entity_poly.entity_id
_entity_poly.type
_entity_poly.pdbx_seq_one_letter_code
_entity_poly.pdbx_strand_id
1 'polypeptide(L)'
;MKILLLNGGKKFAHSDGRLNQTLHDLACEKLAKMGHEVKQTVIDQGYDIEAEVEKFLWMDAVVWQMPAWWMGEPWIVKKYIDEVFTAGHGKLYTSDGRHRIDPTKNYGKGGLLNGKKFMLSLTWNAPAEAFSDPNEFFEARGVDGVYFHFRKANEFMGLKSLPHFICCDVIKMPDVPRYLKEYEAHLEKVFKA
;
A
#
# COMPACT_ATOMS: atom_id res chain seq x y z
N MET A 1 0.55 -18.12 0.61
CA MET A 1 -0.42 -17.04 0.91
C MET A 1 -1.03 -16.54 -0.40
N LYS A 2 -2.19 -15.91 -0.31
CA LYS A 2 -2.84 -15.18 -1.42
C LYS A 2 -2.48 -13.69 -1.31
N ILE A 3 -1.79 -13.15 -2.30
CA ILE A 3 -1.28 -11.78 -2.26
C ILE A 3 -1.86 -10.97 -3.41
N LEU A 4 -2.47 -9.83 -3.05
CA LEU A 4 -2.95 -8.83 -4.01
C LEU A 4 -1.89 -7.76 -4.18
N LEU A 5 -1.46 -7.49 -5.42
CA LEU A 5 -0.55 -6.42 -5.77
C LEU A 5 -1.29 -5.31 -6.50
N LEU A 6 -1.29 -4.12 -5.93
CA LEU A 6 -1.93 -2.93 -6.49
C LEU A 6 -0.87 -1.95 -6.98
N ASN A 7 -0.85 -1.68 -8.27
CA ASN A 7 0.04 -0.69 -8.87
C ASN A 7 -0.66 0.66 -8.99
N GLY A 8 -0.28 1.60 -8.12
CA GLY A 8 -0.74 2.98 -8.12
C GLY A 8 0.14 3.94 -8.93
N GLY A 9 1.08 3.40 -9.73
CA GLY A 9 1.90 4.21 -10.62
C GLY A 9 1.11 4.69 -11.84
N LYS A 10 1.49 5.88 -12.33
CA LYS A 10 0.90 6.51 -13.51
C LYS A 10 1.95 7.35 -14.21
N LYS A 11 1.89 7.42 -15.54
CA LYS A 11 2.63 8.45 -16.29
C LYS A 11 2.01 9.80 -16.00
N PHE A 12 2.79 10.68 -15.38
CA PHE A 12 2.33 12.01 -14.99
C PHE A 12 3.49 13.01 -14.93
N ALA A 13 3.29 14.20 -15.49
CA ALA A 13 4.29 15.28 -15.55
C ALA A 13 5.67 14.76 -16.05
N HIS A 14 6.68 14.78 -15.22
CA HIS A 14 8.05 14.38 -15.55
C HIS A 14 8.36 12.91 -15.25
N SER A 15 7.40 12.13 -14.78
CA SER A 15 7.56 10.72 -14.44
C SER A 15 6.86 9.82 -15.43
N ASP A 16 7.62 8.89 -16.01
CA ASP A 16 7.06 7.82 -16.86
C ASP A 16 6.47 6.65 -16.05
N GLY A 17 6.60 6.66 -14.72
CA GLY A 17 6.13 5.58 -13.85
C GLY A 17 6.98 4.30 -13.93
N ARG A 18 8.12 4.30 -14.67
CA ARG A 18 8.91 3.09 -14.97
C ARG A 18 9.43 2.37 -13.73
N LEU A 19 10.03 3.10 -12.78
CA LEU A 19 10.56 2.48 -11.57
C LEU A 19 9.45 1.79 -10.76
N ASN A 20 8.30 2.47 -10.63
CA ASN A 20 7.15 1.91 -9.93
C ASN A 20 6.65 0.62 -10.62
N GLN A 21 6.57 0.61 -11.97
CA GLN A 21 6.20 -0.57 -12.73
C GLN A 21 7.23 -1.69 -12.54
N THR A 22 8.53 -1.39 -12.62
CA THR A 22 9.60 -2.39 -12.44
C THR A 22 9.54 -3.05 -11.06
N LEU A 23 9.31 -2.27 -9.99
CA LEU A 23 9.15 -2.82 -8.64
C LEU A 23 7.88 -3.68 -8.54
N HIS A 24 6.78 -3.26 -9.16
CA HIS A 24 5.55 -4.04 -9.20
C HIS A 24 5.76 -5.40 -9.88
N ASP A 25 6.38 -5.42 -11.06
CA ASP A 25 6.63 -6.64 -11.83
C ASP A 25 7.57 -7.58 -11.07
N LEU A 26 8.64 -7.02 -10.48
CA LEU A 26 9.56 -7.77 -9.62
C LEU A 26 8.83 -8.43 -8.44
N ALA A 27 7.93 -7.70 -7.78
CA ALA A 27 7.16 -8.26 -6.67
C ALA A 27 6.22 -9.39 -7.13
N CYS A 28 5.54 -9.23 -8.28
CA CYS A 28 4.69 -10.27 -8.86
C CYS A 28 5.49 -11.55 -9.11
N GLU A 29 6.64 -11.44 -9.79
CA GLU A 29 7.50 -12.59 -10.09
C GLU A 29 8.09 -13.22 -8.83
N LYS A 30 8.63 -12.39 -7.92
CA LYS A 30 9.30 -12.88 -6.71
C LYS A 30 8.35 -13.63 -5.81
N LEU A 31 7.18 -13.06 -5.54
CA LEU A 31 6.18 -13.69 -4.67
C LEU A 31 5.62 -14.97 -5.28
N ALA A 32 5.42 -15.02 -6.60
CA ALA A 32 5.02 -16.25 -7.29
C ALA A 32 6.13 -17.33 -7.19
N LYS A 33 7.41 -16.96 -7.38
CA LYS A 33 8.56 -17.87 -7.20
C LYS A 33 8.69 -18.39 -5.76
N MET A 34 8.25 -17.61 -4.76
CA MET A 34 8.18 -18.04 -3.36
C MET A 34 6.98 -18.96 -3.06
N GLY A 35 6.15 -19.30 -4.05
CA GLY A 35 5.02 -20.21 -3.89
C GLY A 35 3.73 -19.54 -3.43
N HIS A 36 3.61 -18.22 -3.54
CA HIS A 36 2.36 -17.52 -3.24
C HIS A 36 1.45 -17.45 -4.47
N GLU A 37 0.15 -17.45 -4.23
CA GLU A 37 -0.84 -17.11 -5.26
C GLU A 37 -0.90 -15.57 -5.37
N VAL A 38 -0.70 -15.04 -6.58
CA VAL A 38 -0.63 -13.60 -6.84
C VAL A 38 -1.77 -13.17 -7.76
N LYS A 39 -2.52 -12.15 -7.35
CA LYS A 39 -3.38 -11.35 -8.22
C LYS A 39 -2.88 -9.93 -8.26
N GLN A 40 -3.12 -9.24 -9.36
CA GLN A 40 -2.68 -7.84 -9.51
C GLN A 40 -3.78 -6.96 -10.10
N THR A 41 -3.63 -5.64 -9.87
CA THR A 41 -4.39 -4.59 -10.53
C THR A 41 -3.47 -3.42 -10.82
N VAL A 42 -3.41 -2.98 -12.08
CA VAL A 42 -2.78 -1.72 -12.48
C VAL A 42 -3.87 -0.66 -12.52
N ILE A 43 -3.94 0.16 -11.50
CA ILE A 43 -5.07 1.09 -11.25
C ILE A 43 -5.28 2.05 -12.44
N ASP A 44 -4.20 2.54 -13.06
CA ASP A 44 -4.27 3.46 -14.21
C ASP A 44 -4.86 2.83 -15.50
N GLN A 45 -4.91 1.50 -15.57
CA GLN A 45 -5.52 0.78 -16.69
C GLN A 45 -7.03 0.57 -16.53
N GLY A 46 -7.60 0.99 -15.41
CA GLY A 46 -8.98 0.77 -15.04
C GLY A 46 -9.21 -0.54 -14.30
N TYR A 47 -10.33 -0.63 -13.63
CA TYR A 47 -10.73 -1.80 -12.83
C TYR A 47 -12.25 -1.86 -12.72
N ASP A 48 -12.75 -3.06 -12.48
CA ASP A 48 -14.14 -3.29 -12.09
C ASP A 48 -14.24 -3.29 -10.55
N ILE A 49 -15.08 -2.44 -10.00
CA ILE A 49 -15.17 -2.18 -8.55
C ILE A 49 -15.57 -3.46 -7.78
N GLU A 50 -16.54 -4.21 -8.28
CA GLU A 50 -16.98 -5.43 -7.60
C GLU A 50 -15.92 -6.53 -7.66
N ALA A 51 -15.22 -6.65 -8.78
CA ALA A 51 -14.09 -7.58 -8.91
C ALA A 51 -12.96 -7.22 -7.94
N GLU A 52 -12.70 -5.93 -7.70
CA GLU A 52 -11.71 -5.50 -6.72
C GLU A 52 -12.13 -5.83 -5.28
N VAL A 53 -13.42 -5.63 -4.92
CA VAL A 53 -13.95 -6.07 -3.62
C VAL A 53 -13.72 -7.58 -3.42
N GLU A 54 -13.98 -8.40 -4.44
CA GLU A 54 -13.74 -9.85 -4.36
C GLU A 54 -12.24 -10.19 -4.23
N LYS A 55 -11.32 -9.39 -4.82
CA LYS A 55 -9.88 -9.56 -4.60
C LYS A 55 -9.49 -9.27 -3.14
N PHE A 56 -10.08 -8.25 -2.49
CA PHE A 56 -9.85 -7.99 -1.06
C PHE A 56 -10.39 -9.12 -0.16
N LEU A 57 -11.51 -9.72 -0.52
CA LEU A 57 -12.03 -10.91 0.19
C LEU A 57 -11.12 -12.13 0.01
N TRP A 58 -10.57 -12.31 -1.19
CA TRP A 58 -9.72 -13.44 -1.55
C TRP A 58 -8.32 -13.39 -0.91
N MET A 59 -7.68 -12.21 -0.83
CA MET A 59 -6.30 -12.06 -0.41
C MET A 59 -6.07 -12.38 1.07
N ASP A 60 -4.86 -12.75 1.44
CA ASP A 60 -4.31 -12.75 2.82
C ASP A 60 -3.55 -11.45 3.10
N ALA A 61 -2.94 -10.87 2.07
CA ALA A 61 -2.22 -9.60 2.15
C ALA A 61 -2.36 -8.78 0.88
N VAL A 62 -2.34 -7.44 1.02
CA VAL A 62 -2.24 -6.50 -0.10
C VAL A 62 -0.93 -5.73 -0.04
N VAL A 63 -0.27 -5.58 -1.19
CA VAL A 63 0.89 -4.71 -1.38
C VAL A 63 0.47 -3.52 -2.24
N TRP A 64 0.61 -2.33 -1.69
CA TRP A 64 0.39 -1.05 -2.37
C TRP A 64 1.71 -0.56 -2.95
N GLN A 65 1.96 -0.81 -4.23
CA GLN A 65 3.12 -0.28 -4.95
C GLN A 65 2.75 1.05 -5.59
N MET A 66 3.33 2.16 -5.10
CA MET A 66 2.95 3.49 -5.58
C MET A 66 4.06 4.54 -5.40
N PRO A 67 4.13 5.56 -6.27
CA PRO A 67 4.96 6.72 -6.03
C PRO A 67 4.32 7.62 -4.97
N ALA A 68 5.15 8.32 -4.23
CA ALA A 68 4.69 9.37 -3.34
C ALA A 68 4.53 10.69 -4.11
N TRP A 69 3.31 11.22 -4.13
CA TRP A 69 3.01 12.51 -4.73
C TRP A 69 2.45 13.46 -3.69
N TRP A 70 3.08 14.62 -3.55
CA TRP A 70 2.64 15.64 -2.61
C TRP A 70 2.31 15.09 -1.22
N MET A 71 3.29 14.38 -0.62
CA MET A 71 3.26 13.81 0.74
C MET A 71 2.23 12.69 0.96
N GLY A 72 1.72 12.08 -0.11
CA GLY A 72 0.73 11.01 -0.01
C GLY A 72 0.67 10.13 -1.27
N GLU A 73 -0.39 9.38 -1.36
CA GLU A 73 -0.69 8.54 -2.52
C GLU A 73 -1.13 9.36 -3.74
N PRO A 74 -0.90 8.86 -4.97
CA PRO A 74 -1.48 9.45 -6.17
C PRO A 74 -3.01 9.52 -6.11
N TRP A 75 -3.62 10.54 -6.72
CA TRP A 75 -5.09 10.68 -6.72
C TRP A 75 -5.84 9.47 -7.27
N ILE A 76 -5.23 8.73 -8.22
CA ILE A 76 -5.84 7.51 -8.76
C ILE A 76 -5.96 6.42 -7.69
N VAL A 77 -5.00 6.35 -6.75
CA VAL A 77 -5.04 5.41 -5.61
C VAL A 77 -6.10 5.86 -4.62
N LYS A 78 -6.20 7.17 -4.35
CA LYS A 78 -7.27 7.70 -3.48
C LYS A 78 -8.65 7.44 -4.07
N LYS A 79 -8.82 7.67 -5.40
CA LYS A 79 -10.05 7.33 -6.12
C LYS A 79 -10.38 5.84 -5.98
N TYR A 80 -9.40 4.96 -6.19
CA TYR A 80 -9.57 3.50 -6.03
C TYR A 80 -10.06 3.14 -4.63
N ILE A 81 -9.44 3.69 -3.59
CA ILE A 81 -9.86 3.48 -2.20
C ILE A 81 -11.29 3.95 -1.99
N ASP A 82 -11.63 5.15 -2.43
CA ASP A 82 -12.97 5.72 -2.24
C ASP A 82 -14.05 4.88 -2.93
N GLU A 83 -13.79 4.39 -4.13
CA GLU A 83 -14.75 3.56 -4.86
C GLU A 83 -14.85 2.14 -4.29
N VAL A 84 -13.72 1.44 -4.18
CA VAL A 84 -13.70 0.01 -3.80
C VAL A 84 -14.06 -0.19 -2.33
N PHE A 85 -13.52 0.65 -1.42
CA PHE A 85 -13.84 0.49 0.00
C PHE A 85 -15.29 0.88 0.28
N THR A 86 -15.82 1.91 -0.40
CA THR A 86 -17.24 2.27 -0.26
C THR A 86 -18.16 1.15 -0.76
N ALA A 87 -17.88 0.57 -1.92
CA ALA A 87 -18.64 -0.57 -2.46
C ALA A 87 -18.51 -1.83 -1.57
N GLY A 88 -17.41 -1.93 -0.82
CA GLY A 88 -17.15 -3.02 0.11
C GLY A 88 -17.97 -3.01 1.40
N HIS A 89 -18.89 -2.06 1.59
CA HIS A 89 -19.78 -2.07 2.75
C HIS A 89 -20.58 -3.39 2.86
N GLY A 90 -20.61 -3.95 4.05
CA GLY A 90 -21.20 -5.27 4.32
C GLY A 90 -20.29 -6.46 3.97
N LYS A 91 -19.21 -6.26 3.20
CA LYS A 91 -18.25 -7.29 2.81
C LYS A 91 -16.85 -7.07 3.44
N LEU A 92 -16.30 -5.87 3.31
CA LEU A 92 -14.98 -5.50 3.85
C LEU A 92 -15.09 -4.87 5.25
N TYR A 93 -16.20 -4.25 5.56
CA TYR A 93 -16.55 -3.69 6.87
C TYR A 93 -18.08 -3.61 7.02
N THR A 94 -18.58 -3.64 8.25
CA THR A 94 -20.03 -3.56 8.53
C THR A 94 -20.49 -2.15 8.93
N SER A 95 -19.64 -1.40 9.61
CA SER A 95 -19.93 -0.07 10.14
C SER A 95 -18.62 0.62 10.54
N ASP A 96 -18.70 1.76 11.18
CA ASP A 96 -17.55 2.40 11.80
C ASP A 96 -17.13 1.77 13.16
N GLY A 97 -17.84 0.76 13.63
CA GLY A 97 -17.56 0.03 14.89
C GLY A 97 -18.19 0.65 16.14
N ARG A 98 -18.82 1.81 16.03
CA ARG A 98 -19.47 2.47 17.19
C ARG A 98 -20.82 1.84 17.49
N HIS A 99 -21.19 1.82 18.77
CA HIS A 99 -22.50 1.42 19.26
C HIS A 99 -23.39 2.61 19.57
N ARG A 100 -24.71 2.47 19.32
CA ARG A 100 -25.68 3.54 19.64
C ARG A 100 -25.76 3.87 21.13
N ILE A 101 -25.44 2.90 21.99
CA ILE A 101 -25.47 3.09 23.47
C ILE A 101 -24.31 3.98 23.92
N ASP A 102 -23.11 3.84 23.28
CA ASP A 102 -21.96 4.71 23.53
C ASP A 102 -21.26 5.02 22.20
N PRO A 103 -21.70 6.07 21.50
CA PRO A 103 -21.16 6.42 20.19
C PRO A 103 -19.78 7.10 20.25
N THR A 104 -19.20 7.28 21.45
CA THR A 104 -17.89 7.91 21.63
C THR A 104 -16.74 6.93 21.51
N LYS A 105 -17.02 5.60 21.49
CA LYS A 105 -16.01 4.54 21.52
C LYS A 105 -16.07 3.64 20.30
N ASN A 106 -14.99 2.90 20.09
CA ASN A 106 -14.84 1.84 19.07
C ASN A 106 -14.85 2.33 17.61
N TYR A 107 -14.67 3.60 17.33
CA TYR A 107 -14.49 4.07 15.96
C TYR A 107 -13.33 3.34 15.26
N GLY A 108 -13.57 2.87 14.03
CA GLY A 108 -12.60 2.11 13.26
C GLY A 108 -12.53 0.60 13.59
N LYS A 109 -13.47 0.06 14.37
CA LYS A 109 -13.49 -1.37 14.75
C LYS A 109 -14.54 -2.21 14.00
N GLY A 110 -15.13 -1.68 12.94
CA GLY A 110 -16.15 -2.37 12.14
C GLY A 110 -15.60 -3.19 10.97
N GLY A 111 -14.29 -3.29 10.81
CA GLY A 111 -13.63 -4.01 9.74
C GLY A 111 -13.83 -5.53 9.82
N LEU A 112 -14.02 -6.17 8.66
CA LEU A 112 -14.25 -7.61 8.53
C LEU A 112 -13.03 -8.38 8.04
N LEU A 113 -11.97 -7.70 7.58
CA LEU A 113 -10.76 -8.32 7.06
C LEU A 113 -9.73 -8.66 8.16
N ASN A 114 -10.22 -8.99 9.36
CA ASN A 114 -9.37 -9.35 10.49
C ASN A 114 -8.47 -10.54 10.16
N GLY A 115 -7.19 -10.41 10.54
CA GLY A 115 -6.16 -11.42 10.24
C GLY A 115 -5.42 -11.19 8.92
N LYS A 116 -6.00 -10.40 8.00
CA LYS A 116 -5.34 -10.00 6.76
C LYS A 116 -4.39 -8.83 6.98
N LYS A 117 -3.51 -8.57 6.02
CA LYS A 117 -2.37 -7.66 6.19
C LYS A 117 -2.25 -6.69 5.01
N PHE A 118 -1.52 -5.59 5.20
CA PHE A 118 -1.12 -4.70 4.12
C PHE A 118 0.34 -4.26 4.25
N MET A 119 0.97 -3.99 3.12
CA MET A 119 2.32 -3.45 3.02
C MET A 119 2.31 -2.26 2.04
N LEU A 120 3.02 -1.18 2.38
CA LEU A 120 3.31 -0.11 1.45
C LEU A 120 4.68 -0.37 0.81
N SER A 121 4.77 -0.19 -0.50
CA SER A 121 6.01 -0.15 -1.27
C SER A 121 6.06 1.17 -2.04
N LEU A 122 6.93 2.07 -1.62
CA LEU A 122 6.91 3.47 -2.01
C LEU A 122 8.16 3.86 -2.81
N THR A 123 8.00 4.73 -3.77
CA THR A 123 9.10 5.43 -4.42
C THR A 123 9.00 6.94 -4.13
N TRP A 124 10.08 7.54 -3.61
CA TRP A 124 10.07 8.92 -3.15
C TRP A 124 11.35 9.68 -3.53
N ASN A 125 11.19 10.87 -4.04
CA ASN A 125 12.34 11.76 -4.29
C ASN A 125 12.65 12.62 -3.04
N ALA A 126 12.94 11.97 -1.92
CA ALA A 126 13.44 12.55 -0.70
C ALA A 126 14.51 11.63 -0.10
N PRO A 127 15.54 12.15 0.58
CA PRO A 127 16.53 11.34 1.27
C PRO A 127 15.93 10.60 2.47
N ALA A 128 16.55 9.53 2.90
CA ALA A 128 16.07 8.73 4.04
C ALA A 128 16.05 9.55 5.34
N GLU A 129 16.98 10.47 5.48
CA GLU A 129 17.12 11.39 6.61
C GLU A 129 15.90 12.28 6.78
N ALA A 130 15.21 12.65 5.67
CA ALA A 130 13.98 13.42 5.74
C ALA A 130 12.91 12.78 6.62
N PHE A 131 12.91 11.43 6.75
CA PHE A 131 11.96 10.67 7.53
C PHE A 131 12.44 10.34 8.95
N SER A 132 13.76 10.34 9.18
CA SER A 132 14.37 9.80 10.42
C SER A 132 14.99 10.86 11.31
N ASP A 133 15.38 12.02 10.78
CA ASP A 133 15.97 13.12 11.55
C ASP A 133 14.86 14.07 12.04
N PRO A 134 14.82 14.39 13.37
CA PRO A 134 13.82 15.30 13.92
C PRO A 134 13.97 16.76 13.45
N ASN A 135 15.12 17.13 12.88
CA ASN A 135 15.35 18.46 12.32
C ASN A 135 15.02 18.55 10.83
N GLU A 136 14.71 17.42 10.19
CA GLU A 136 14.35 17.34 8.78
C GLU A 136 12.85 17.41 8.55
N PHE A 137 12.43 17.52 7.28
CA PHE A 137 11.08 17.91 6.87
C PHE A 137 9.95 17.10 7.50
N PHE A 138 10.12 15.80 7.72
CA PHE A 138 9.10 14.96 8.33
C PHE A 138 9.28 14.72 9.84
N GLU A 139 10.15 15.49 10.51
CA GLU A 139 10.28 15.55 11.97
C GLU A 139 10.45 14.16 12.63
N ALA A 140 11.25 13.27 12.02
CA ALA A 140 11.45 11.88 12.46
C ALA A 140 10.15 11.06 12.56
N ARG A 141 9.09 11.42 11.84
CA ARG A 141 7.81 10.70 11.88
C ARG A 141 7.84 9.35 11.17
N GLY A 142 8.89 9.10 10.40
CA GLY A 142 9.00 7.89 9.58
C GLY A 142 7.92 7.79 8.51
N VAL A 143 7.99 6.74 7.71
CA VAL A 143 6.97 6.46 6.68
C VAL A 143 5.58 6.28 7.29
N ASP A 144 5.51 5.63 8.43
CA ASP A 144 4.25 5.35 9.15
C ASP A 144 3.53 6.62 9.61
N GLY A 145 4.27 7.64 10.02
CA GLY A 145 3.70 8.91 10.42
C GLY A 145 3.23 9.74 9.23
N VAL A 146 4.00 9.74 8.14
CA VAL A 146 3.63 10.46 6.91
C VAL A 146 2.40 9.83 6.24
N TYR A 147 2.33 8.49 6.16
CA TYR A 147 1.19 7.75 5.61
C TYR A 147 0.14 7.37 6.67
N PHE A 148 0.05 8.10 7.77
CA PHE A 148 -0.89 7.78 8.85
C PHE A 148 -2.34 7.62 8.37
N HIS A 149 -2.84 8.55 7.54
CA HIS A 149 -4.19 8.50 6.98
C HIS A 149 -4.43 7.26 6.13
N PHE A 150 -3.47 6.90 5.26
CA PHE A 150 -3.53 5.73 4.39
C PHE A 150 -3.53 4.42 5.20
N ARG A 151 -2.68 4.35 6.21
CA ARG A 151 -2.66 3.23 7.16
C ARG A 151 -4.01 3.09 7.85
N LYS A 152 -4.59 4.20 8.33
CA LYS A 152 -5.90 4.19 8.99
C LYS A 152 -7.03 3.76 8.07
N ALA A 153 -6.99 4.07 6.78
CA ALA A 153 -7.96 3.55 5.82
C ALA A 153 -7.88 2.00 5.70
N ASN A 154 -6.68 1.44 5.64
CA ASN A 154 -6.48 -0.02 5.64
C ASN A 154 -6.86 -0.67 6.99
N GLU A 155 -6.47 -0.06 8.11
CA GLU A 155 -6.81 -0.55 9.44
C GLU A 155 -8.32 -0.49 9.72
N PHE A 156 -9.04 0.48 9.13
CA PHE A 156 -10.50 0.56 9.21
C PHE A 156 -11.18 -0.67 8.60
N MET A 157 -10.58 -1.27 7.57
CA MET A 157 -11.04 -2.55 7.00
C MET A 157 -10.68 -3.76 7.88
N GLY A 158 -9.89 -3.60 8.95
CA GLY A 158 -9.40 -4.66 9.82
C GLY A 158 -8.03 -5.22 9.45
N LEU A 159 -7.35 -4.62 8.46
CA LEU A 159 -6.02 -5.06 8.02
C LEU A 159 -4.93 -4.68 9.04
N LYS A 160 -3.91 -5.53 9.17
CA LYS A 160 -2.71 -5.24 9.98
C LYS A 160 -1.54 -4.82 9.11
N SER A 161 -0.80 -3.81 9.56
CA SER A 161 0.40 -3.33 8.87
C SER A 161 1.52 -4.38 8.92
N LEU A 162 2.18 -4.58 7.78
CA LEU A 162 3.47 -5.24 7.64
C LEU A 162 4.58 -4.18 7.58
N PRO A 163 5.85 -4.56 7.79
CA PRO A 163 6.97 -3.64 7.53
C PRO A 163 6.90 -3.09 6.10
N HIS A 164 7.00 -1.77 5.96
CA HIS A 164 6.92 -1.09 4.68
C HIS A 164 8.28 -1.04 3.98
N PHE A 165 8.28 -0.85 2.66
CA PHE A 165 9.45 -0.64 1.84
C PHE A 165 9.43 0.75 1.21
N ILE A 166 10.57 1.41 1.10
CA ILE A 166 10.70 2.70 0.45
C ILE A 166 12.02 2.82 -0.33
N CYS A 167 11.93 3.26 -1.58
CA CYS A 167 13.05 3.77 -2.36
C CYS A 167 13.13 5.28 -2.17
N CYS A 168 14.23 5.76 -1.61
CA CYS A 168 14.52 7.18 -1.42
C CYS A 168 15.36 7.74 -2.57
N ASP A 169 15.32 9.07 -2.79
CA ASP A 169 16.12 9.79 -3.79
C ASP A 169 16.00 9.30 -5.23
N VAL A 170 14.82 8.85 -5.63
CA VAL A 170 14.61 8.18 -6.93
C VAL A 170 14.81 9.05 -8.17
N ILE A 171 15.04 10.38 -8.00
CA ILE A 171 15.32 11.32 -9.10
C ILE A 171 16.73 11.93 -8.94
N LYS A 172 17.09 12.41 -7.74
CA LYS A 172 18.38 13.10 -7.53
C LYS A 172 19.57 12.15 -7.46
N MET A 173 19.41 11.00 -6.81
CA MET A 173 20.47 10.00 -6.66
C MET A 173 19.92 8.58 -6.88
N PRO A 174 19.37 8.28 -8.08
CA PRO A 174 18.74 6.99 -8.34
C PRO A 174 19.77 5.87 -8.33
N ASP A 175 19.49 4.81 -7.58
CA ASP A 175 20.26 3.56 -7.55
C ASP A 175 19.31 2.37 -7.75
N VAL A 176 18.85 2.21 -8.99
CA VAL A 176 17.87 1.18 -9.33
C VAL A 176 18.36 -0.23 -8.99
N PRO A 177 19.61 -0.65 -9.30
CA PRO A 177 20.11 -1.97 -8.91
C PRO A 177 20.01 -2.24 -7.41
N ARG A 178 20.34 -1.24 -6.58
CA ARG A 178 20.24 -1.34 -5.13
C ARG A 178 18.77 -1.47 -4.68
N TYR A 179 17.86 -0.65 -5.21
CA TYR A 179 16.44 -0.72 -4.86
C TYR A 179 15.85 -2.10 -5.15
N LEU A 180 16.16 -2.67 -6.33
CA LEU A 180 15.64 -3.99 -6.71
C LEU A 180 16.14 -5.08 -5.77
N LYS A 181 17.45 -5.09 -5.47
CA LYS A 181 18.06 -6.05 -4.54
C LYS A 181 17.49 -5.94 -3.12
N GLU A 182 17.36 -4.71 -2.61
CA GLU A 182 16.80 -4.45 -1.28
C GLU A 182 15.32 -4.85 -1.22
N TYR A 183 14.56 -4.59 -2.28
CA TYR A 183 13.15 -4.96 -2.34
C TYR A 183 12.95 -6.47 -2.39
N GLU A 184 13.73 -7.21 -3.17
CA GLU A 184 13.69 -8.67 -3.15
C GLU A 184 13.95 -9.24 -1.75
N ALA A 185 15.01 -8.75 -1.07
CA ALA A 185 15.34 -9.17 0.28
C ALA A 185 14.22 -8.80 1.28
N HIS A 186 13.59 -7.64 1.10
CA HIS A 186 12.46 -7.21 1.92
C HIS A 186 11.25 -8.14 1.75
N LEU A 187 10.88 -8.46 0.51
CA LEU A 187 9.79 -9.38 0.21
C LEU A 187 10.05 -10.77 0.80
N GLU A 188 11.27 -11.30 0.67
CA GLU A 188 11.66 -12.57 1.31
C GLU A 188 11.50 -12.53 2.83
N LYS A 189 11.89 -11.43 3.45
CA LYS A 189 11.78 -11.27 4.92
C LYS A 189 10.34 -11.17 5.38
N VAL A 190 9.49 -10.43 4.67
CA VAL A 190 8.12 -10.11 5.07
C VAL A 190 7.16 -11.26 4.77
N PHE A 191 7.36 -11.94 3.64
CA PHE A 191 6.46 -12.99 3.14
C PHE A 191 7.06 -14.40 3.24
N LYS A 192 7.95 -14.64 4.19
CA LYS A 192 8.44 -16.02 4.47
C LYS A 192 7.25 -16.96 4.65
N ALA A 193 7.35 -18.13 4.01
CA ALA A 193 6.41 -19.23 4.20
C ALA A 193 6.49 -19.80 5.64
#